data_f7f290c6be3590491065506c8676568f
#
_entry.id   f7f290c6be3590491065506c8676568f
#
_cell.length_a   1.000
_cell.length_b   1.000
_cell.length_c   1.000
_cell.angle_alpha   90.00
_cell.angle_beta   90.00
_cell.angle_gamma   90.00
#
_symmetry.space_group_name_H-M   'P 1'
#
loop_
_entity.id
_entity.type
_entity.pdbx_description
1 polymer ?
#
loop_
_entity_poly.entity_id
_entity_poly.type
_entity_poly.pdbx_seq_one_letter_code
_entity_poly.pdbx_strand_id
1 'polypeptide(L)'
;MALAEDKPNPSVKDIVDEVVKRLFAEDGFLLEANAAERTVAARLAVYLEPHFPGHHVNVEYNRHGLLPKRLNLPGYGGQKLILPDVVVHRQRHDEQNLLVIQVKKETNHESRDYDRAVIAGLKQDYGYAWGVLIDLPAGPGATERKARLEWL
;
A
#
# COMPACT_ATOMS: atom_id res chain seq x y z
N MET A 1 22.85 7.83 -35.55
CA MET A 1 21.75 7.16 -34.86
C MET A 1 21.83 7.51 -33.39
N ALA A 2 20.89 8.29 -32.90
CA ALA A 2 20.87 8.63 -31.48
C ALA A 2 20.51 7.37 -30.68
N LEU A 3 21.40 6.97 -29.78
CA LEU A 3 21.07 5.97 -28.77
C LEU A 3 19.93 6.56 -27.93
N ALA A 4 18.83 5.83 -27.80
CA ALA A 4 17.80 6.19 -26.84
C ALA A 4 18.50 6.30 -25.47
N GLU A 5 18.43 7.46 -24.84
CA GLU A 5 18.87 7.60 -23.46
C GLU A 5 18.04 6.61 -22.65
N ASP A 6 18.72 5.62 -22.05
CA ASP A 6 18.09 4.71 -21.09
C ASP A 6 17.63 5.57 -19.92
N LYS A 7 16.32 5.88 -19.91
CA LYS A 7 15.72 6.51 -18.74
C LYS A 7 15.80 5.50 -17.61
N PRO A 8 16.37 5.88 -16.44
CA PRO A 8 16.41 4.98 -15.31
C PRO A 8 14.98 4.56 -14.96
N ASN A 9 14.79 3.27 -14.68
CA ASN A 9 13.50 2.76 -14.20
C ASN A 9 13.09 3.53 -12.93
N PRO A 10 11.84 4.01 -12.84
CA PRO A 10 11.38 4.69 -11.63
C PRO A 10 11.50 3.76 -10.42
N SER A 11 11.92 4.32 -9.30
CA SER A 11 11.97 3.59 -8.03
C SER A 11 10.55 3.25 -7.55
N VAL A 12 10.45 2.29 -6.64
CA VAL A 12 9.16 1.96 -6.00
C VAL A 12 8.55 3.20 -5.33
N LYS A 13 9.38 4.02 -4.68
CA LYS A 13 8.91 5.27 -4.04
C LYS A 13 8.34 6.25 -5.05
N ASP A 14 9.00 6.43 -6.19
CA ASP A 14 8.54 7.32 -7.26
C ASP A 14 7.22 6.84 -7.85
N ILE A 15 7.06 5.53 -8.04
CA ILE A 15 5.82 4.93 -8.53
C ILE A 15 4.68 5.20 -7.54
N VAL A 16 4.89 4.99 -6.25
CA VAL A 16 3.87 5.24 -5.23
C VAL A 16 3.49 6.72 -5.19
N ASP A 17 4.47 7.62 -5.25
CA ASP A 17 4.20 9.06 -5.30
C ASP A 17 3.33 9.43 -6.50
N GLU A 18 3.62 8.89 -7.68
CA GLU A 18 2.85 9.11 -8.90
C GLU A 18 1.43 8.57 -8.77
N VAL A 19 1.28 7.37 -8.24
CA VAL A 19 -0.02 6.71 -8.04
C VAL A 19 -0.89 7.50 -7.06
N VAL A 20 -0.31 8.02 -5.99
CA VAL A 20 -1.02 8.87 -5.02
C VAL A 20 -1.48 10.18 -5.70
N LYS A 21 -0.63 10.81 -6.52
CA LYS A 21 -1.04 12.00 -7.29
C LYS A 21 -2.18 11.70 -8.23
N ARG A 22 -2.16 10.55 -8.88
CA ARG A 22 -3.24 10.10 -9.76
C ARG A 22 -4.55 9.88 -9.01
N LEU A 23 -4.48 9.31 -7.81
CA LEU A 23 -5.65 9.16 -6.93
C LEU A 23 -6.32 10.51 -6.67
N PHE A 24 -5.53 11.54 -6.31
CA PHE A 24 -6.06 12.88 -6.08
C PHE A 24 -6.67 13.49 -7.34
N ALA A 25 -6.03 13.30 -8.49
CA ALA A 25 -6.49 13.88 -9.76
C ALA A 25 -7.75 13.21 -10.32
N GLU A 26 -7.82 11.89 -10.27
CA GLU A 26 -8.89 11.13 -10.92
C GLU A 26 -9.99 10.68 -9.96
N ASP A 27 -9.65 10.39 -8.70
CA ASP A 27 -10.58 9.90 -7.68
C ASP A 27 -10.66 10.82 -6.45
N GLY A 28 -10.34 12.10 -6.62
CA GLY A 28 -10.41 13.08 -5.53
C GLY A 28 -11.78 13.15 -4.86
N PHE A 29 -12.85 12.86 -5.60
CA PHE A 29 -14.19 12.77 -5.04
C PHE A 29 -14.29 11.76 -3.92
N LEU A 30 -13.59 10.62 -4.00
CA LEU A 30 -13.59 9.61 -2.93
C LEU A 30 -13.02 10.16 -1.63
N LEU A 31 -12.00 11.01 -1.72
CA LEU A 31 -11.42 11.67 -0.56
C LEU A 31 -12.36 12.73 0.01
N GLU A 32 -12.92 13.58 -0.85
CA GLU A 32 -13.89 14.62 -0.46
C GLU A 32 -15.14 14.01 0.18
N ALA A 33 -15.62 12.89 -0.34
CA ALA A 33 -16.79 12.18 0.15
C ALA A 33 -16.50 11.30 1.39
N ASN A 34 -15.24 11.27 1.86
CA ASN A 34 -14.82 10.42 2.98
C ASN A 34 -15.16 8.94 2.75
N ALA A 35 -14.92 8.44 1.53
CA ALA A 35 -15.16 7.03 1.20
C ALA A 35 -14.32 6.09 2.07
N ALA A 36 -14.75 4.84 2.19
CA ALA A 36 -14.06 3.83 2.99
C ALA A 36 -12.62 3.63 2.54
N GLU A 37 -11.73 3.34 3.48
CA GLU A 37 -10.31 3.06 3.20
C GLU A 37 -10.15 1.94 2.18
N ARG A 38 -10.99 0.91 2.25
CA ARG A 38 -11.00 -0.20 1.27
C ARG A 38 -11.29 0.28 -0.15
N THR A 39 -12.22 1.20 -0.31
CA THR A 39 -12.56 1.78 -1.63
C THR A 39 -11.37 2.50 -2.22
N VAL A 40 -10.69 3.30 -1.42
CA VAL A 40 -9.48 4.03 -1.84
C VAL A 40 -8.34 3.07 -2.16
N ALA A 41 -8.12 2.07 -1.30
CA ALA A 41 -7.08 1.05 -1.51
C ALA A 41 -7.28 0.30 -2.84
N ALA A 42 -8.53 -0.02 -3.19
CA ALA A 42 -8.85 -0.66 -4.46
C ALA A 42 -8.44 0.20 -5.67
N ARG A 43 -8.63 1.52 -5.59
CA ARG A 43 -8.21 2.44 -6.66
C ARG A 43 -6.69 2.55 -6.74
N LEU A 44 -6.00 2.61 -5.61
CA LEU A 44 -4.54 2.56 -5.60
C LEU A 44 -4.02 1.30 -6.27
N ALA A 45 -4.62 0.14 -5.97
CA ALA A 45 -4.24 -1.12 -6.59
C ALA A 45 -4.39 -1.09 -8.12
N VAL A 46 -5.49 -0.53 -8.63
CA VAL A 46 -5.71 -0.36 -10.07
C VAL A 46 -4.60 0.49 -10.70
N TYR A 47 -4.22 1.59 -10.05
CA TYR A 47 -3.18 2.49 -10.57
C TYR A 47 -1.77 1.90 -10.47
N LEU A 48 -1.53 1.05 -9.49
CA LEU A 48 -0.23 0.38 -9.32
C LEU A 48 0.01 -0.70 -10.37
N GLU A 49 -1.03 -1.41 -10.78
CA GLU A 49 -0.91 -2.62 -11.59
C GLU A 49 -0.09 -2.43 -12.88
N PRO A 50 -0.30 -1.37 -13.70
CA PRO A 50 0.50 -1.17 -14.90
C PRO A 50 2.00 -0.96 -14.67
N HIS A 51 2.38 -0.52 -13.46
CA HIS A 51 3.78 -0.27 -13.11
C HIS A 51 4.55 -1.52 -12.72
N PHE A 52 3.85 -2.62 -12.45
CA PHE A 52 4.46 -3.87 -11.97
C PHE A 52 4.00 -5.07 -12.81
N PRO A 53 4.33 -5.09 -14.13
CA PRO A 53 3.81 -6.14 -15.03
C PRO A 53 4.29 -7.55 -14.69
N GLY A 54 5.41 -7.66 -13.96
CA GLY A 54 5.93 -8.95 -13.49
C GLY A 54 5.36 -9.43 -12.15
N HIS A 55 4.43 -8.69 -11.56
CA HIS A 55 3.87 -8.96 -10.24
C HIS A 55 2.35 -8.97 -10.28
N HIS A 56 1.77 -9.50 -9.22
CA HIS A 56 0.34 -9.34 -8.94
C HIS A 56 0.15 -8.17 -7.97
N VAL A 57 -0.95 -7.43 -8.14
CA VAL A 57 -1.37 -6.39 -7.20
C VAL A 57 -2.72 -6.81 -6.62
N ASN A 58 -2.76 -7.03 -5.32
CA ASN A 58 -3.96 -7.50 -4.63
C ASN A 58 -4.32 -6.62 -3.44
N VAL A 59 -5.61 -6.55 -3.17
CA VAL A 59 -6.19 -5.86 -2.01
C VAL A 59 -6.59 -6.91 -0.98
N GLU A 60 -6.26 -6.65 0.29
CA GLU A 60 -6.59 -7.53 1.41
C GLU A 60 -6.16 -8.99 1.23
N TYR A 61 -5.01 -9.19 0.62
CA TYR A 61 -4.48 -10.52 0.33
C TYR A 61 -3.77 -11.10 1.55
N ASN A 62 -4.29 -12.21 2.10
CA ASN A 62 -3.73 -12.79 3.33
C ASN A 62 -3.22 -14.22 3.15
N ARG A 63 -2.59 -14.50 2.03
CA ARG A 63 -1.97 -15.82 1.79
C ARG A 63 -0.45 -15.68 1.62
N HIS A 64 0.28 -16.71 2.07
CA HIS A 64 1.63 -17.01 1.61
C HIS A 64 1.61 -18.46 1.13
N GLY A 65 1.91 -18.68 -0.14
CA GLY A 65 1.53 -19.93 -0.79
C GLY A 65 0.02 -20.15 -0.67
N LEU A 66 -0.40 -21.27 -0.09
CA LEU A 66 -1.81 -21.59 0.15
C LEU A 66 -2.24 -21.33 1.61
N LEU A 67 -1.31 -20.92 2.46
CA LEU A 67 -1.55 -20.71 3.90
C LEU A 67 -1.93 -19.26 4.19
N PRO A 68 -2.76 -19.00 5.23
CA PRO A 68 -3.05 -17.63 5.64
C PRO A 68 -1.81 -16.96 6.24
N LYS A 69 -1.67 -15.65 5.99
CA LYS A 69 -0.66 -14.83 6.65
C LYS A 69 -1.04 -14.58 8.10
N ARG A 70 -0.10 -14.84 8.99
CA ARG A 70 -0.23 -14.55 10.42
C ARG A 70 0.99 -13.79 10.90
N LEU A 71 0.77 -12.83 11.76
CA LEU A 71 1.82 -12.11 12.48
C LEU A 71 1.60 -12.23 13.97
N ASN A 72 2.69 -12.38 14.72
CA ASN A 72 2.66 -12.18 16.15
C ASN A 72 2.88 -10.69 16.43
N LEU A 73 1.84 -10.03 16.92
CA LEU A 73 1.85 -8.59 17.22
C LEU A 73 1.71 -8.39 18.73
N PRO A 74 2.83 -8.38 19.49
CA PRO A 74 2.79 -8.13 20.93
C PRO A 74 2.11 -6.80 21.23
N GLY A 75 1.18 -6.79 22.19
CA GLY A 75 0.37 -5.61 22.52
C GLY A 75 -0.91 -5.49 21.71
N TYR A 76 -1.10 -6.32 20.67
CA TYR A 76 -2.28 -6.30 19.80
C TYR A 76 -3.02 -7.65 19.75
N GLY A 77 -2.86 -8.48 20.79
CA GLY A 77 -3.57 -9.76 20.90
C GLY A 77 -2.78 -10.97 20.40
N GLY A 78 -1.46 -10.87 20.23
CA GLY A 78 -0.59 -11.99 19.84
C GLY A 78 -0.73 -12.34 18.36
N GLN A 79 -0.93 -13.64 18.06
CA GLN A 79 -1.07 -14.14 16.69
C GLN A 79 -2.35 -13.63 16.04
N LYS A 80 -2.22 -12.93 14.90
CA LYS A 80 -3.34 -12.38 14.14
C LYS A 80 -3.28 -12.75 12.68
N LEU A 81 -4.44 -13.02 12.08
CA LEU A 81 -4.61 -13.03 10.64
C LEU A 81 -4.46 -11.60 10.13
N ILE A 82 -3.62 -11.43 9.11
CA ILE A 82 -3.33 -10.11 8.57
C ILE A 82 -3.89 -9.98 7.16
N LEU A 83 -4.68 -8.91 6.97
CA LEU A 83 -5.21 -8.49 5.67
C LEU A 83 -4.55 -7.17 5.30
N PRO A 84 -3.35 -7.18 4.69
CA PRO A 84 -2.72 -5.93 4.26
C PRO A 84 -3.57 -5.24 3.20
N ASP A 85 -3.64 -3.91 3.26
CA ASP A 85 -4.54 -3.15 2.39
C ASP A 85 -4.22 -3.33 0.91
N VAL A 86 -2.95 -3.18 0.54
CA VAL A 86 -2.49 -3.44 -0.84
C VAL A 86 -1.13 -4.12 -0.78
N VAL A 87 -0.95 -5.14 -1.62
CA VAL A 87 0.35 -5.80 -1.78
C VAL A 87 0.72 -5.93 -3.25
N VAL A 88 2.00 -5.74 -3.54
CA VAL A 88 2.62 -6.05 -4.82
C VAL A 88 3.55 -7.24 -4.59
N HIS A 89 3.24 -8.37 -5.22
CA HIS A 89 3.90 -9.63 -4.94
C HIS A 89 3.74 -10.61 -6.11
N ARG A 90 4.22 -11.83 -5.94
CA ARG A 90 3.85 -12.95 -6.80
C ARG A 90 3.00 -13.91 -5.97
N GLN A 91 1.80 -14.22 -6.45
CA GLN A 91 0.91 -15.17 -5.77
C GLN A 91 1.58 -16.55 -5.67
N ARG A 92 1.25 -17.30 -4.63
CA ARG A 92 1.68 -18.66 -4.30
C ARG A 92 3.06 -18.82 -3.67
N HIS A 93 3.91 -17.76 -3.63
CA HIS A 93 5.20 -17.83 -2.97
C HIS A 93 5.64 -16.47 -2.42
N ASP A 94 6.63 -16.46 -1.55
CA ASP A 94 7.11 -15.26 -0.86
C ASP A 94 8.39 -14.67 -1.46
N GLU A 95 8.93 -15.24 -2.53
CA GLU A 95 10.22 -14.86 -3.08
C GLU A 95 10.23 -13.48 -3.75
N GLN A 96 9.06 -12.99 -4.15
CA GLN A 96 8.91 -11.71 -4.83
C GLN A 96 7.86 -10.83 -4.15
N ASN A 97 7.90 -10.79 -2.81
CA ASN A 97 7.12 -9.86 -2.02
C ASN A 97 7.78 -8.48 -2.08
N LEU A 98 7.24 -7.60 -2.91
CA LEU A 98 7.90 -6.34 -3.26
C LEU A 98 7.46 -5.19 -2.38
N LEU A 99 6.16 -4.96 -2.25
CA LEU A 99 5.61 -3.77 -1.62
C LEU A 99 4.36 -4.10 -0.82
N VAL A 100 4.29 -3.58 0.39
CA VAL A 100 3.06 -3.57 1.19
C VAL A 100 2.67 -2.12 1.49
N ILE A 101 1.39 -1.82 1.31
CA ILE A 101 0.80 -0.51 1.60
C ILE A 101 -0.30 -0.67 2.62
N GLN A 102 -0.23 0.13 3.68
CA GLN A 102 -1.34 0.35 4.62
C GLN A 102 -1.89 1.75 4.40
N VAL A 103 -3.20 1.87 4.38
CA VAL A 103 -3.90 3.13 4.13
C VAL A 103 -4.69 3.54 5.36
N LYS A 104 -4.55 4.80 5.75
CA LYS A 104 -5.37 5.44 6.78
C LYS A 104 -5.95 6.74 6.25
N LYS A 105 -7.14 7.08 6.70
CA LYS A 105 -7.74 8.40 6.46
C LYS A 105 -7.54 9.26 7.70
N GLU A 106 -7.41 10.56 7.53
CA GLU A 106 -7.28 11.49 8.67
C GLU A 106 -8.49 11.47 9.60
N THR A 107 -9.67 11.06 9.09
CA THR A 107 -10.89 10.89 9.89
C THR A 107 -10.89 9.60 10.71
N ASN A 108 -9.97 8.69 10.46
CA ASN A 108 -9.78 7.49 11.27
C ASN A 108 -8.79 7.81 12.40
N HIS A 109 -9.31 7.86 13.62
CA HIS A 109 -8.53 8.25 14.81
C HIS A 109 -7.83 7.08 15.51
N GLU A 110 -7.85 5.88 14.93
CA GLU A 110 -7.10 4.75 15.45
C GLU A 110 -5.59 5.02 15.39
N SER A 111 -4.85 4.43 16.33
CA SER A 111 -3.40 4.57 16.38
C SER A 111 -2.75 4.01 15.10
N ARG A 112 -1.81 4.76 14.52
CA ARG A 112 -0.99 4.32 13.39
C ARG A 112 0.07 3.30 13.79
N ASP A 113 0.30 3.12 15.07
CA ASP A 113 1.31 2.14 15.56
C ASP A 113 0.98 0.71 15.17
N TYR A 114 -0.29 0.36 15.14
CA TYR A 114 -0.72 -0.96 14.66
C TYR A 114 -0.31 -1.16 13.19
N ASP A 115 -0.58 -0.19 12.33
CA ASP A 115 -0.22 -0.28 10.91
C ASP A 115 1.29 -0.35 10.70
N ARG A 116 2.06 0.39 11.49
CA ARG A 116 3.52 0.31 11.48
C ARG A 116 3.99 -1.08 11.89
N ALA A 117 3.39 -1.66 12.93
CA ALA A 117 3.73 -3.01 13.39
C ALA A 117 3.40 -4.08 12.32
N VAL A 118 2.27 -3.95 11.63
CA VAL A 118 1.89 -4.84 10.53
C VAL A 118 2.92 -4.77 9.40
N ILE A 119 3.29 -3.57 8.97
CA ILE A 119 4.28 -3.38 7.89
C ILE A 119 5.63 -3.97 8.29
N ALA A 120 6.12 -3.66 9.50
CA ALA A 120 7.39 -4.17 9.99
C ALA A 120 7.38 -5.71 10.06
N GLY A 121 6.29 -6.30 10.54
CA GLY A 121 6.13 -7.75 10.63
C GLY A 121 6.08 -8.41 9.26
N LEU A 122 5.41 -7.84 8.29
CA LEU A 122 5.35 -8.36 6.92
C LEU A 122 6.72 -8.30 6.24
N LYS A 123 7.49 -7.24 6.47
CA LYS A 123 8.86 -7.16 5.97
C LYS A 123 9.76 -8.22 6.61
N GLN A 124 9.66 -8.39 7.91
CA GLN A 124 10.50 -9.32 8.67
C GLN A 124 10.15 -10.78 8.39
N ASP A 125 8.85 -11.14 8.43
CA ASP A 125 8.40 -12.52 8.39
C ASP A 125 8.11 -13.02 6.98
N TYR A 126 7.74 -12.13 6.06
CA TYR A 126 7.38 -12.49 4.68
C TYR A 126 8.27 -11.85 3.61
N GLY A 127 9.29 -11.11 4.01
CA GLY A 127 10.32 -10.62 3.11
C GLY A 127 9.89 -9.49 2.16
N TYR A 128 8.87 -8.71 2.50
CA TYR A 128 8.52 -7.54 1.70
C TYR A 128 9.69 -6.55 1.66
N ALA A 129 10.12 -6.18 0.46
CA ALA A 129 11.25 -5.27 0.28
C ALA A 129 10.93 -3.84 0.71
N TRP A 130 9.69 -3.41 0.47
CA TRP A 130 9.22 -2.04 0.71
C TRP A 130 7.92 -2.05 1.49
N GLY A 131 7.77 -1.11 2.40
CA GLY A 131 6.54 -0.91 3.15
C GLY A 131 6.27 0.57 3.35
N VAL A 132 5.02 0.99 3.16
CA VAL A 132 4.61 2.38 3.32
C VAL A 132 3.25 2.48 3.99
N LEU A 133 3.16 3.40 4.93
CA LEU A 133 1.91 3.85 5.51
C LEU A 133 1.51 5.14 4.81
N ILE A 134 0.34 5.15 4.19
CA ILE A 134 -0.22 6.31 3.51
C ILE A 134 -1.37 6.87 4.35
N ASP A 135 -1.19 8.07 4.86
CA ASP A 135 -2.21 8.79 5.60
C ASP A 135 -2.84 9.84 4.66
N LEU A 136 -4.13 9.68 4.38
CA LEU A 136 -4.84 10.46 3.38
C LEU A 136 -5.74 11.52 4.02
N PRO A 137 -5.81 12.72 3.46
CA PRO A 137 -6.86 13.66 3.84
C PRO A 137 -8.22 13.11 3.43
N ALA A 138 -9.26 13.47 4.17
CA ALA A 138 -10.62 13.01 3.91
C ALA A 138 -11.64 14.05 4.35
N GLY A 139 -12.79 14.08 3.68
CA GLY A 139 -13.85 15.05 3.93
C GLY A 139 -13.69 16.32 3.09
N PRO A 140 -14.54 17.32 3.32
CA PRO A 140 -14.51 18.56 2.54
C PRO A 140 -13.14 19.22 2.50
N GLY A 141 -12.67 19.60 1.31
CA GLY A 141 -11.36 20.22 1.11
C GLY A 141 -10.18 19.24 1.09
N ALA A 142 -10.44 17.92 1.11
CA ALA A 142 -9.40 16.90 1.17
C ALA A 142 -8.38 17.02 0.01
N THR A 143 -8.85 17.28 -1.21
CA THR A 143 -7.96 17.37 -2.38
C THR A 143 -7.05 18.59 -2.37
N GLU A 144 -7.27 19.55 -1.49
CA GLU A 144 -6.41 20.72 -1.28
C GLU A 144 -5.32 20.47 -0.24
N ARG A 145 -5.38 19.32 0.44
CA ARG A 145 -4.39 18.90 1.44
C ARG A 145 -3.54 17.77 0.90
N LYS A 146 -2.40 17.52 1.51
CA LYS A 146 -1.43 16.51 1.04
C LYS A 146 -1.57 15.19 1.80
N ALA A 147 -1.34 14.10 1.09
CA ALA A 147 -1.08 12.82 1.73
C ALA A 147 0.26 12.83 2.47
N ARG A 148 0.36 12.03 3.51
CA ARG A 148 1.61 11.81 4.25
C ARG A 148 2.02 10.35 4.03
N LEU A 149 3.23 10.15 3.51
CA LEU A 149 3.80 8.83 3.26
C LEU A 149 4.93 8.58 4.24
N GLU A 150 4.82 7.49 4.97
CA GLU A 150 5.86 7.03 5.89
C GLU A 150 6.41 5.70 5.41
N TRP A 151 7.65 5.71 4.96
CA TRP A 151 8.37 4.50 4.54
C TRP A 151 9.01 3.82 5.74
N LEU A 152 8.81 2.54 5.85
CA LEU A 152 9.23 1.74 7.01
C LEU A 152 10.16 0.60 6.63
#